data_e0b7167da83d9a6cdac9f991cdc66d2e
#
_entry.id   e0b7167da83d9a6cdac9f991cdc66d2e
#
_cell.length_a   1.000
_cell.length_b   1.000
_cell.length_c   1.000
_cell.angle_alpha   90.00
_cell.angle_beta   90.00
_cell.angle_gamma   90.00
#
_symmetry.space_group_name_H-M   'P 1'
#
loop_
_entity.id
_entity.type
_entity.pdbx_description
1 polymer ?
#
loop_
_entity_poly.entity_id
_entity_poly.type
_entity_poly.pdbx_seq_one_letter_code
_entity_poly.pdbx_strand_id
1 'polypeptide(L)'
;LQDYRKALLYEEIEVASPLEHLLYEKYIEEQQARLEQGKVAQAKFNDLMDYYTLWVHQIKTPIAASQLLVQDVETPIVKQQMEQELFKIDSYANLVLQYLRLESFHDDLVLKRVSLEDLVKEVVRKYALFFIQKNLTVDLHDLDVAVITDRKWLLVIIEQLLSNSLKYTSTGGIEIYFK
;
A
#
# COMPACT_ATOMS: atom_id res chain seq x y z
N LEU A 1 16.57 27.11 0.73
CA LEU A 1 15.49 26.89 -0.28
C LEU A 1 14.25 27.75 -0.01
N GLN A 2 13.87 28.00 1.27
CA GLN A 2 12.77 28.89 1.62
C GLN A 2 13.05 30.37 1.29
N ASP A 3 14.31 30.80 1.44
CA ASP A 3 14.69 32.20 1.14
C ASP A 3 14.77 32.47 -0.38
N TYR A 4 15.13 31.48 -1.19
CA TYR A 4 15.13 31.61 -2.66
C TYR A 4 13.71 31.70 -3.25
N ARG A 5 12.71 31.01 -2.64
CA ARG A 5 11.30 31.16 -3.04
C ARG A 5 10.70 32.52 -2.70
N LYS A 6 11.15 33.13 -1.60
CA LYS A 6 10.76 34.51 -1.27
C LYS A 6 11.37 35.52 -2.23
N ALA A 7 12.62 35.34 -2.65
CA ALA A 7 13.29 36.23 -3.59
C ALA A 7 12.66 36.21 -5.00
N LEU A 8 12.17 35.06 -5.47
CA LEU A 8 11.47 34.95 -6.76
C LEU A 8 10.04 35.52 -6.76
N LEU A 9 9.45 35.74 -5.57
CA LEU A 9 8.13 36.38 -5.42
C LEU A 9 8.21 37.89 -5.25
N TYR A 10 9.41 38.46 -5.12
CA TYR A 10 9.68 39.89 -4.95
C TYR A 10 10.55 40.48 -6.06
N GLU A 11 10.62 39.88 -7.27
CA GLU A 11 10.94 40.71 -8.41
C GLU A 11 9.85 41.76 -8.50
N GLU A 12 10.21 43.01 -8.26
CA GLU A 12 9.33 44.18 -8.37
C GLU A 12 8.73 44.19 -9.77
N ILE A 13 7.51 43.61 -9.89
CA ILE A 13 6.66 43.84 -11.05
C ILE A 13 6.29 45.30 -10.91
N GLU A 14 6.89 46.18 -11.74
CA GLU A 14 6.42 47.57 -11.90
C GLU A 14 4.99 47.50 -12.34
N VAL A 15 4.06 47.62 -11.38
CA VAL A 15 2.62 47.57 -11.63
C VAL A 15 2.24 48.91 -12.24
N ALA A 16 2.03 48.97 -13.55
CA ALA A 16 1.90 50.19 -14.33
C ALA A 16 0.54 50.87 -14.14
N SER A 17 -0.47 50.18 -13.56
CA SER A 17 -1.80 50.75 -13.37
C SER A 17 -2.50 50.26 -12.09
N PRO A 18 -3.45 51.04 -11.53
CA PRO A 18 -4.24 50.63 -10.37
C PRO A 18 -5.01 49.31 -10.57
N LEU A 19 -5.41 49.01 -11.82
CA LEU A 19 -6.10 47.79 -12.17
C LEU A 19 -5.15 46.56 -12.06
N GLU A 20 -3.92 46.70 -12.53
CA GLU A 20 -2.92 45.65 -12.44
C GLU A 20 -2.57 45.32 -10.96
N HIS A 21 -2.49 46.35 -10.12
CA HIS A 21 -2.29 46.19 -8.69
C HIS A 21 -3.43 45.38 -8.06
N LEU A 22 -4.66 45.71 -8.34
CA LEU A 22 -5.83 44.98 -7.84
C LEU A 22 -5.86 43.52 -8.32
N LEU A 23 -5.53 43.28 -9.59
CA LEU A 23 -5.45 41.92 -10.13
C LEU A 23 -4.34 41.11 -9.50
N TYR A 24 -3.18 41.71 -9.23
CA TYR A 24 -2.06 41.05 -8.55
C TYR A 24 -2.42 40.72 -7.11
N GLU A 25 -3.02 41.64 -6.34
CA GLU A 25 -3.49 41.37 -4.99
C GLU A 25 -4.48 40.20 -4.97
N LYS A 26 -5.46 40.19 -5.87
CA LYS A 26 -6.43 39.11 -6.03
C LYS A 26 -5.76 37.77 -6.36
N TYR A 27 -4.76 37.77 -7.23
CA TYR A 27 -4.00 36.59 -7.58
C TYR A 27 -3.26 36.03 -6.36
N ILE A 28 -2.59 36.90 -5.57
CA ILE A 28 -1.88 36.48 -4.35
C ILE A 28 -2.85 35.92 -3.30
N GLU A 29 -4.00 36.59 -3.07
CA GLU A 29 -5.04 36.10 -2.17
C GLU A 29 -5.52 34.69 -2.58
N GLU A 30 -5.77 34.49 -3.88
CA GLU A 30 -6.22 33.18 -4.40
C GLU A 30 -5.15 32.10 -4.23
N GLN A 31 -3.86 32.41 -4.52
CA GLN A 31 -2.75 31.47 -4.30
C GLN A 31 -2.59 31.10 -2.82
N GLN A 32 -2.72 32.07 -1.92
CA GLN A 32 -2.66 31.82 -0.48
C GLN A 32 -3.83 30.95 -0.01
N ALA A 33 -5.05 31.23 -0.49
CA ALA A 33 -6.23 30.42 -0.19
C ALA A 33 -6.09 28.98 -0.68
N ARG A 34 -5.56 28.76 -1.89
CA ARG A 34 -5.27 27.42 -2.44
C ARG A 34 -4.23 26.68 -1.62
N LEU A 35 -3.15 27.35 -1.21
CA LEU A 35 -2.12 26.76 -0.36
C LEU A 35 -2.67 26.34 1.00
N GLU A 36 -3.52 27.19 1.60
CA GLU A 36 -4.13 26.88 2.90
C GLU A 36 -5.13 25.72 2.80
N GLN A 37 -5.96 25.70 1.74
CA GLN A 37 -6.84 24.56 1.46
C GLN A 37 -6.05 23.27 1.28
N GLY A 38 -4.91 23.31 0.57
CA GLY A 38 -4.02 22.16 0.40
C GLY A 38 -3.48 21.65 1.73
N LYS A 39 -3.05 22.54 2.64
CA LYS A 39 -2.57 22.15 3.99
C LYS A 39 -3.69 21.51 4.82
N VAL A 40 -4.89 22.08 4.79
CA VAL A 40 -6.04 21.53 5.52
C VAL A 40 -6.44 20.16 4.97
N ALA A 41 -6.43 19.97 3.66
CA ALA A 41 -6.70 18.70 3.02
C ALA A 41 -5.65 17.64 3.42
N GLN A 42 -4.36 18.02 3.40
CA GLN A 42 -3.27 17.14 3.80
C GLN A 42 -3.35 16.76 5.28
N ALA A 43 -3.67 17.69 6.16
CA ALA A 43 -3.84 17.40 7.58
C ALA A 43 -4.98 16.39 7.81
N LYS A 44 -6.14 16.60 7.19
CA LYS A 44 -7.26 15.67 7.26
C LYS A 44 -6.91 14.28 6.72
N PHE A 45 -6.14 14.23 5.65
CA PHE A 45 -5.67 12.96 5.09
C PHE A 45 -4.75 12.23 6.08
N ASN A 46 -3.80 12.93 6.71
CA ASN A 46 -2.91 12.34 7.70
C ASN A 46 -3.69 11.81 8.91
N ASP A 47 -4.65 12.57 9.43
CA ASP A 47 -5.53 12.14 10.53
C ASP A 47 -6.29 10.85 10.16
N LEU A 48 -6.78 10.76 8.93
CA LEU A 48 -7.47 9.58 8.41
C LEU A 48 -6.54 8.37 8.32
N MET A 49 -5.30 8.57 7.87
CA MET A 49 -4.25 7.54 7.82
C MET A 49 -3.93 6.99 9.21
N ASP A 50 -3.76 7.86 10.19
CA ASP A 50 -3.48 7.49 11.58
C ASP A 50 -4.65 6.70 12.16
N TYR A 51 -5.88 7.15 11.93
CA TYR A 51 -7.09 6.47 12.37
C TYR A 51 -7.18 5.04 11.78
N TYR A 52 -7.03 4.87 10.47
CA TYR A 52 -7.10 3.54 9.85
C TYR A 52 -5.92 2.64 10.23
N THR A 53 -4.75 3.21 10.44
CA THR A 53 -3.60 2.45 10.94
C THR A 53 -3.89 1.87 12.33
N LEU A 54 -4.42 2.69 13.24
CA LEU A 54 -4.84 2.24 14.57
C LEU A 54 -5.96 1.19 14.46
N TRP A 55 -6.96 1.43 13.63
CA TRP A 55 -8.08 0.52 13.42
C TRP A 55 -7.63 -0.87 12.94
N VAL A 56 -6.71 -0.95 11.96
CA VAL A 56 -6.16 -2.24 11.50
C VAL A 56 -5.38 -2.94 12.61
N HIS A 57 -4.60 -2.21 13.41
CA HIS A 57 -3.91 -2.80 14.56
C HIS A 57 -4.91 -3.39 15.58
N GLN A 58 -6.01 -2.70 15.84
CA GLN A 58 -7.06 -3.18 16.74
C GLN A 58 -7.80 -4.41 16.19
N ILE A 59 -7.98 -4.53 14.88
CA ILE A 59 -8.58 -5.71 14.24
C ILE A 59 -7.63 -6.90 14.24
N LYS A 60 -6.32 -6.70 14.06
CA LYS A 60 -5.33 -7.79 14.07
C LYS A 60 -5.28 -8.53 15.40
N THR A 61 -5.54 -7.85 16.50
CA THR A 61 -5.54 -8.50 17.83
C THR A 61 -6.61 -9.59 17.97
N PRO A 62 -7.91 -9.35 17.71
CA PRO A 62 -8.91 -10.40 17.77
C PRO A 62 -8.73 -11.46 16.66
N ILE A 63 -8.16 -11.12 15.49
CA ILE A 63 -7.81 -12.10 14.48
C ILE A 63 -6.77 -13.08 15.04
N ALA A 64 -5.68 -12.58 15.63
CA ALA A 64 -4.65 -13.41 16.24
C ALA A 64 -5.21 -14.29 17.37
N ALA A 65 -6.06 -13.74 18.22
CA ALA A 65 -6.74 -14.51 19.26
C ALA A 65 -7.63 -15.62 18.68
N SER A 66 -8.39 -15.32 17.61
CA SER A 66 -9.21 -16.30 16.92
C SER A 66 -8.39 -17.39 16.25
N GLN A 67 -7.22 -17.05 15.69
CA GLN A 67 -6.27 -18.04 15.12
C GLN A 67 -5.77 -19.01 16.18
N LEU A 68 -5.53 -18.57 17.41
CA LEU A 68 -5.15 -19.43 18.53
C LEU A 68 -6.31 -20.36 18.93
N LEU A 69 -7.53 -19.84 19.03
CA LEU A 69 -8.71 -20.64 19.38
C LEU A 69 -9.01 -21.71 18.33
N VAL A 70 -8.76 -21.41 17.06
CA VAL A 70 -8.95 -22.36 15.96
C VAL A 70 -7.99 -23.55 16.06
N GLN A 71 -6.83 -23.40 16.72
CA GLN A 71 -5.89 -24.52 16.90
C GLN A 71 -6.50 -25.65 17.73
N ASP A 72 -7.41 -25.34 18.64
CA ASP A 72 -8.08 -26.30 19.53
C ASP A 72 -9.33 -26.93 18.87
N VAL A 73 -9.65 -26.58 17.63
CA VAL A 73 -10.78 -27.19 16.90
C VAL A 73 -10.40 -28.59 16.46
N GLU A 74 -11.09 -29.60 16.97
CA GLU A 74 -10.81 -31.02 16.72
C GLU A 74 -11.18 -31.46 15.29
N THR A 75 -12.19 -30.84 14.69
CA THR A 75 -12.68 -31.21 13.35
C THR A 75 -11.78 -30.59 12.26
N PRO A 76 -10.97 -31.36 11.50
CA PRO A 76 -10.00 -30.80 10.56
C PRO A 76 -10.62 -29.93 9.48
N ILE A 77 -11.80 -30.31 8.97
CA ILE A 77 -12.49 -29.56 7.92
C ILE A 77 -12.95 -28.19 8.45
N VAL A 78 -13.52 -28.15 9.66
CA VAL A 78 -13.99 -26.91 10.28
C VAL A 78 -12.79 -26.00 10.60
N LYS A 79 -11.74 -26.56 11.17
CA LYS A 79 -10.48 -25.85 11.43
C LYS A 79 -9.95 -25.15 10.18
N GLN A 80 -9.83 -25.90 9.09
CA GLN A 80 -9.33 -25.41 7.82
C GLN A 80 -10.21 -24.29 7.25
N GLN A 81 -11.53 -24.41 7.34
CA GLN A 81 -12.47 -23.36 6.90
C GLN A 81 -12.30 -22.08 7.73
N MET A 82 -12.19 -22.22 9.05
CA MET A 82 -11.99 -21.08 9.95
C MET A 82 -10.65 -20.36 9.71
N GLU A 83 -9.58 -21.10 9.50
CA GLU A 83 -8.27 -20.54 9.13
C GLU A 83 -8.32 -19.73 7.82
N GLN A 84 -9.09 -20.23 6.84
CA GLN A 84 -9.29 -19.50 5.57
C GLN A 84 -10.03 -18.19 5.77
N GLU A 85 -11.11 -18.20 6.54
CA GLU A 85 -11.89 -16.98 6.77
C GLU A 85 -11.08 -15.94 7.56
N LEU A 86 -10.33 -16.37 8.57
CA LEU A 86 -9.43 -15.49 9.33
C LEU A 86 -8.33 -14.89 8.44
N PHE A 87 -7.77 -15.69 7.53
CA PHE A 87 -6.80 -15.19 6.56
C PHE A 87 -7.42 -14.14 5.62
N LYS A 88 -8.65 -14.34 5.15
CA LYS A 88 -9.35 -13.35 4.31
C LYS A 88 -9.56 -12.04 5.07
N ILE A 89 -10.00 -12.11 6.32
CA ILE A 89 -10.21 -10.93 7.16
C ILE A 89 -8.90 -10.17 7.36
N ASP A 90 -7.79 -10.85 7.68
CA ASP A 90 -6.47 -10.24 7.81
C ASP A 90 -6.02 -9.59 6.49
N SER A 91 -6.25 -10.27 5.36
CA SER A 91 -5.92 -9.75 4.04
C SER A 91 -6.71 -8.49 3.70
N TYR A 92 -8.01 -8.44 4.01
CA TYR A 92 -8.83 -7.25 3.79
C TYR A 92 -8.40 -6.08 4.68
N ALA A 93 -8.07 -6.33 5.94
CA ALA A 93 -7.55 -5.30 6.83
C ALA A 93 -6.23 -4.71 6.30
N ASN A 94 -5.33 -5.55 5.81
CA ASN A 94 -4.08 -5.10 5.20
C ASN A 94 -4.30 -4.33 3.90
N LEU A 95 -5.29 -4.73 3.07
CA LEU A 95 -5.63 -4.04 1.82
C LEU A 95 -6.08 -2.60 2.05
N VAL A 96 -6.84 -2.34 3.12
CA VAL A 96 -7.25 -0.97 3.49
C VAL A 96 -6.03 -0.09 3.75
N LEU A 97 -5.04 -0.58 4.52
CA LEU A 97 -3.80 0.17 4.76
C LEU A 97 -3.00 0.42 3.48
N GLN A 98 -2.96 -0.57 2.59
CA GLN A 98 -2.26 -0.44 1.31
C GLN A 98 -2.92 0.62 0.43
N TYR A 99 -4.26 0.62 0.34
CA TYR A 99 -5.00 1.60 -0.43
C TYR A 99 -4.74 3.03 0.06
N LEU A 100 -4.81 3.24 1.37
CA LEU A 100 -4.56 4.56 1.96
C LEU A 100 -3.13 5.06 1.71
N ARG A 101 -2.14 4.17 1.74
CA ARG A 101 -0.74 4.52 1.44
C ARG A 101 -0.50 4.87 -0.03
N LEU A 102 -1.35 4.45 -0.96
CA LEU A 102 -1.22 4.83 -2.38
C LEU A 102 -1.34 6.33 -2.60
N GLU A 103 -2.13 7.03 -1.79
CA GLU A 103 -2.29 8.49 -1.90
C GLU A 103 -1.08 9.26 -1.33
N SER A 104 -0.30 8.66 -0.41
CA SER A 104 0.93 9.22 0.15
C SER A 104 2.21 8.78 -0.60
N PHE A 105 2.06 8.20 -1.78
CA PHE A 105 3.11 7.48 -2.52
C PHE A 105 4.39 8.29 -2.82
N HIS A 106 4.33 9.62 -2.79
CA HIS A 106 5.45 10.45 -3.27
C HIS A 106 6.56 10.71 -2.24
N ASP A 107 6.32 10.50 -0.95
CA ASP A 107 7.27 10.94 0.09
C ASP A 107 8.11 9.83 0.74
N ASP A 108 7.76 8.52 0.57
CA ASP A 108 8.32 7.43 1.38
C ASP A 108 8.97 6.27 0.60
N LEU A 109 9.24 6.40 -0.71
CA LEU A 109 9.86 5.32 -1.47
C LEU A 109 11.33 5.11 -1.06
N VAL A 110 11.64 3.93 -0.50
CA VAL A 110 12.98 3.51 -0.14
C VAL A 110 13.51 2.49 -1.14
N LEU A 111 14.15 2.97 -2.20
CA LEU A 111 14.73 2.10 -3.23
C LEU A 111 15.98 1.39 -2.68
N LYS A 112 15.94 0.04 -2.69
CA LYS A 112 17.05 -0.83 -2.28
C LYS A 112 17.21 -1.99 -3.26
N ARG A 113 18.38 -2.61 -3.25
CA ARG A 113 18.60 -3.87 -3.95
C ARG A 113 17.91 -5.00 -3.20
N VAL A 114 16.94 -5.67 -3.84
CA VAL A 114 16.09 -6.71 -3.26
C VAL A 114 16.24 -7.99 -4.09
N SER A 115 16.43 -9.14 -3.44
CA SER A 115 16.36 -10.45 -4.08
C SER A 115 14.91 -10.74 -4.47
N LEU A 116 14.66 -10.93 -5.76
CA LEU A 116 13.32 -11.25 -6.26
C LEU A 116 12.89 -12.65 -5.80
N GLU A 117 13.83 -13.60 -5.81
CA GLU A 117 13.58 -14.98 -5.39
C GLU A 117 13.11 -15.06 -3.93
N ASP A 118 13.82 -14.38 -3.00
CA ASP A 118 13.45 -14.37 -1.59
C ASP A 118 12.06 -13.79 -1.36
N LEU A 119 11.77 -12.71 -2.07
CA LEU A 119 10.49 -12.01 -1.93
C LEU A 119 9.33 -12.83 -2.48
N VAL A 120 9.50 -13.46 -3.64
CA VAL A 120 8.48 -14.37 -4.20
C VAL A 120 8.27 -15.58 -3.30
N LYS A 121 9.35 -16.21 -2.81
CA LYS A 121 9.27 -17.34 -1.87
C LYS A 121 8.53 -16.97 -0.58
N GLU A 122 8.74 -15.77 -0.05
CA GLU A 122 8.01 -15.28 1.12
C GLU A 122 6.50 -15.21 0.86
N VAL A 123 6.10 -14.65 -0.27
CA VAL A 123 4.69 -14.54 -0.66
C VAL A 123 4.09 -15.93 -0.90
N VAL A 124 4.77 -16.81 -1.62
CA VAL A 124 4.29 -18.19 -1.87
C VAL A 124 4.06 -18.95 -0.56
N ARG A 125 4.99 -18.84 0.41
CA ARG A 125 4.82 -19.45 1.74
C ARG A 125 3.59 -18.94 2.47
N LYS A 126 3.32 -17.64 2.39
CA LYS A 126 2.14 -17.02 3.01
C LYS A 126 0.83 -17.61 2.44
N TYR A 127 0.82 -17.96 1.16
CA TYR A 127 -0.34 -18.51 0.48
C TYR A 127 -0.34 -20.05 0.36
N ALA A 128 0.61 -20.75 0.99
CA ALA A 128 0.78 -22.20 0.83
C ALA A 128 -0.48 -23.01 1.11
N LEU A 129 -1.25 -22.66 2.16
CA LEU A 129 -2.51 -23.33 2.49
C LEU A 129 -3.51 -23.32 1.33
N PHE A 130 -3.59 -22.23 0.56
CA PHE A 130 -4.51 -22.13 -0.57
C PHE A 130 -4.09 -23.01 -1.74
N PHE A 131 -2.77 -23.11 -2.00
CA PHE A 131 -2.23 -24.05 -3.00
C PHE A 131 -2.58 -25.50 -2.65
N ILE A 132 -2.36 -25.90 -1.40
CA ILE A 132 -2.67 -27.25 -0.91
C ILE A 132 -4.15 -27.55 -1.02
N GLN A 133 -5.02 -26.62 -0.59
CA GLN A 133 -6.46 -26.82 -0.60
C GLN A 133 -7.07 -26.93 -2.00
N LYS A 134 -6.55 -26.13 -2.94
CA LYS A 134 -6.99 -26.16 -4.33
C LYS A 134 -6.29 -27.24 -5.16
N ASN A 135 -5.35 -27.97 -4.55
CA ASN A 135 -4.48 -28.94 -5.24
C ASN A 135 -3.76 -28.31 -6.46
N LEU A 136 -3.26 -27.08 -6.28
CA LEU A 136 -2.52 -26.35 -7.30
C LEU A 136 -1.01 -26.51 -7.09
N THR A 137 -0.25 -26.61 -8.17
CA THR A 137 1.20 -26.52 -8.15
C THR A 137 1.69 -25.09 -8.24
N VAL A 138 2.90 -24.82 -7.77
CA VAL A 138 3.60 -23.55 -7.99
C VAL A 138 5.01 -23.85 -8.49
N ASP A 139 5.37 -23.26 -9.63
CA ASP A 139 6.67 -23.40 -10.25
C ASP A 139 7.35 -22.04 -10.32
N LEU A 140 8.61 -21.98 -9.88
CA LEU A 140 9.41 -20.75 -9.79
C LEU A 140 10.62 -20.89 -10.71
N HIS A 141 10.77 -19.97 -11.68
CA HIS A 141 11.84 -20.01 -12.68
C HIS A 141 12.53 -18.64 -12.81
N ASP A 142 13.82 -18.65 -13.04
CA ASP A 142 14.64 -17.49 -13.39
C ASP A 142 14.53 -16.30 -12.43
N LEU A 143 14.30 -16.57 -11.13
CA LEU A 143 14.12 -15.56 -10.09
C LEU A 143 15.41 -15.14 -9.40
N ASP A 144 16.57 -15.77 -9.72
CA ASP A 144 17.88 -15.42 -9.14
C ASP A 144 18.41 -14.08 -9.68
N VAL A 145 17.63 -13.05 -9.45
CA VAL A 145 17.94 -11.67 -9.83
C VAL A 145 17.69 -10.72 -8.67
N ALA A 146 18.48 -9.65 -8.63
CA ALA A 146 18.28 -8.58 -7.69
C ALA A 146 17.78 -7.33 -8.43
N VAL A 147 16.65 -6.78 -7.97
CA VAL A 147 16.02 -5.59 -8.54
C VAL A 147 16.17 -4.39 -7.60
N ILE A 148 16.26 -3.19 -8.17
CA ILE A 148 16.27 -1.94 -7.39
C ILE A 148 14.82 -1.49 -7.25
N THR A 149 14.28 -1.62 -6.05
CA THR A 149 12.87 -1.33 -5.78
C THR A 149 12.65 -1.03 -4.29
N ASP A 150 11.45 -0.54 -3.98
CA ASP A 150 10.95 -0.59 -2.61
C ASP A 150 10.39 -1.98 -2.31
N ARG A 151 11.01 -2.67 -1.34
CA ARG A 151 10.64 -4.04 -0.97
C ARG A 151 9.17 -4.16 -0.53
N LYS A 152 8.68 -3.17 0.23
CA LYS A 152 7.31 -3.20 0.76
C LYS A 152 6.29 -3.12 -0.38
N TRP A 153 6.51 -2.22 -1.33
CA TRP A 153 5.63 -2.04 -2.48
C TRP A 153 5.67 -3.21 -3.44
N LEU A 154 6.87 -3.75 -3.70
CA LEU A 154 6.97 -4.93 -4.57
C LEU A 154 6.31 -6.15 -3.93
N LEU A 155 6.44 -6.33 -2.60
CA LEU A 155 5.75 -7.40 -1.86
C LEU A 155 4.23 -7.29 -2.04
N VAL A 156 3.66 -6.08 -1.88
CA VAL A 156 2.22 -5.81 -2.08
C VAL A 156 1.77 -6.19 -3.48
N ILE A 157 2.54 -5.80 -4.50
CA ILE A 157 2.21 -6.11 -5.91
C ILE A 157 2.19 -7.62 -6.13
N ILE A 158 3.23 -8.33 -5.68
CA ILE A 158 3.33 -9.79 -5.86
C ILE A 158 2.22 -10.50 -5.07
N GLU A 159 1.93 -10.09 -3.83
CA GLU A 159 0.80 -10.62 -3.05
C GLU A 159 -0.52 -10.45 -3.79
N GLN A 160 -0.78 -9.29 -4.35
CA GLN A 160 -2.02 -9.02 -5.09
C GLN A 160 -2.13 -9.86 -6.37
N LEU A 161 -1.03 -9.99 -7.12
CA LEU A 161 -0.99 -10.82 -8.32
C LEU A 161 -1.21 -12.29 -7.98
N LEU A 162 -0.53 -12.81 -6.95
CA LEU A 162 -0.66 -14.21 -6.53
C LEU A 162 -2.06 -14.50 -5.98
N SER A 163 -2.62 -13.61 -5.17
CA SER A 163 -3.99 -13.72 -4.66
C SER A 163 -5.02 -13.78 -5.80
N ASN A 164 -4.87 -12.91 -6.80
CA ASN A 164 -5.73 -12.93 -7.98
C ASN A 164 -5.55 -14.22 -8.78
N SER A 165 -4.32 -14.67 -9.01
CA SER A 165 -4.05 -15.93 -9.70
C SER A 165 -4.68 -17.12 -8.97
N LEU A 166 -4.54 -17.21 -7.66
CA LEU A 166 -5.18 -18.24 -6.84
C LEU A 166 -6.71 -18.17 -6.89
N LYS A 167 -7.29 -16.95 -6.93
CA LYS A 167 -8.74 -16.76 -7.01
C LYS A 167 -9.31 -17.33 -8.30
N TYR A 168 -8.63 -17.10 -9.43
CA TYR A 168 -9.15 -17.43 -10.76
C TYR A 168 -8.63 -18.77 -11.32
N THR A 169 -7.67 -19.42 -10.65
CA THR A 169 -7.18 -20.75 -11.03
C THR A 169 -7.91 -21.82 -10.24
N SER A 170 -8.56 -22.73 -10.94
CA SER A 170 -9.30 -23.86 -10.34
C SER A 170 -8.57 -25.21 -10.43
N THR A 171 -7.70 -25.38 -11.44
CA THR A 171 -6.92 -26.61 -11.68
C THR A 171 -5.58 -26.28 -12.30
N GLY A 172 -4.59 -27.19 -12.17
CA GLY A 172 -3.26 -27.02 -12.72
C GLY A 172 -2.30 -26.34 -11.75
N GLY A 173 -1.62 -25.28 -12.17
CA GLY A 173 -0.61 -24.60 -11.39
C GLY A 173 -0.44 -23.12 -11.75
N ILE A 174 0.43 -22.46 -10.99
CA ILE A 174 0.83 -21.07 -11.20
C ILE A 174 2.34 -21.07 -11.42
N GLU A 175 2.77 -20.51 -12.53
CA GLU A 175 4.18 -20.29 -12.83
C GLU A 175 4.54 -18.83 -12.56
N ILE A 176 5.68 -18.61 -11.88
CA ILE A 176 6.20 -17.27 -11.59
C ILE A 176 7.63 -17.22 -12.10
N TYR A 177 7.90 -16.33 -13.04
CA TYR A 177 9.23 -16.19 -13.65
C TYR A 177 9.57 -14.73 -13.95
N PHE A 178 10.86 -14.44 -14.03
CA PHE A 178 11.39 -13.14 -14.46
C PHE A 178 11.80 -13.24 -15.94
N LYS A 179 11.44 -12.23 -16.73
CA LYS A 179 11.77 -12.17 -18.16
C LYS A 179 12.37 -10.82 -18.53
#